data_e52965b6754fa2bef525229d28d7fe57
#
_entry.id   e52965b6754fa2bef525229d28d7fe57
#
_cell.length_a   1.000
_cell.length_b   1.000
_cell.length_c   1.000
_cell.angle_alpha   90.00
_cell.angle_beta   90.00
_cell.angle_gamma   90.00
#
_symmetry.space_group_name_H-M   'P 1'
#
loop_
_entity.id
_entity.type
_entity.pdbx_description
1 polymer ?
#
loop_
_entity_poly.entity_id
_entity_poly.type
_entity_poly.pdbx_seq_one_letter_code
_entity_poly.pdbx_strand_id
1 'polypeptide(L)'
;MKIKQKMVRILTGILAMILVLSSITFVSAVDKEEEIDKLIEAQARAVEANEVLMQYFFVEGRGIVYPDYFAGRYIEDNIFHIRLAAPTDEELAGLKNLLSGYEDVVVYEYGDFSQTVLQNYADQTAYVLKKEGISVTNWCVDDKTSDIIIGVLPDDINLANTIIEKMEIYSERMNPPIVNIEQGEYVSTTSGITGGTAAYVGNYVRTLGICGYYEGYPAVVTCGHGPSDAYIGASIKVDDVPIGNFSVIQYESGGIGDYSIIRLNNNYADKMSHKIGSDTHGYTTVNGYSISPPVGTYVSRYGKRSGYSRGEITCTNDTRTTVDGVTINGVTAVVLFEGEGSQGGDSGGPYLVGVRFCGVHSGGNIYNNNYTYFTPYSVLLSAGFTALTAHNCAQWNNYNASYHSGYCTICKETVYEAHSESWNHILGRCTRCGRTGQVPFDP
;
A
#
# COMPACT_ATOMS: atom_id res chain seq x y z
N MET A 1 55.68 -32.83 -6.76
CA MET A 1 54.46 -33.48 -6.22
C MET A 1 53.96 -32.83 -4.93
N LYS A 2 54.80 -32.46 -3.96
CA LYS A 2 54.37 -31.84 -2.68
C LYS A 2 53.68 -30.47 -2.80
N ILE A 3 54.01 -29.64 -3.80
CA ILE A 3 53.43 -28.29 -3.95
C ILE A 3 51.98 -28.37 -4.46
N LYS A 4 51.68 -29.30 -5.40
CA LYS A 4 50.30 -29.49 -5.91
C LYS A 4 49.34 -29.99 -4.83
N GLN A 5 49.82 -30.85 -3.92
CA GLN A 5 48.98 -31.31 -2.80
C GLN A 5 48.71 -30.23 -1.76
N LYS A 6 49.65 -29.28 -1.51
CA LYS A 6 49.42 -28.14 -0.65
C LYS A 6 48.40 -27.13 -1.23
N MET A 7 48.50 -26.86 -2.56
CA MET A 7 47.53 -26.00 -3.25
C MET A 7 46.10 -26.57 -3.23
N VAL A 8 45.95 -27.87 -3.47
CA VAL A 8 44.62 -28.51 -3.43
C VAL A 8 44.02 -28.44 -2.03
N ARG A 9 44.79 -28.63 -0.95
CA ARG A 9 44.30 -28.52 0.43
C ARG A 9 43.89 -27.08 0.77
N ILE A 10 44.61 -26.07 0.28
CA ILE A 10 44.27 -24.65 0.50
C ILE A 10 42.99 -24.31 -0.26
N LEU A 11 42.84 -24.73 -1.54
CA LEU A 11 41.62 -24.49 -2.31
C LEU A 11 40.41 -25.20 -1.69
N THR A 12 40.55 -26.41 -1.21
CA THR A 12 39.45 -27.14 -0.52
C THR A 12 39.05 -26.46 0.78
N GLY A 13 40.04 -25.92 1.53
CA GLY A 13 39.76 -25.14 2.76
C GLY A 13 39.03 -23.84 2.48
N ILE A 14 39.41 -23.11 1.43
CA ILE A 14 38.73 -21.86 1.01
C ILE A 14 37.31 -22.14 0.52
N LEU A 15 37.12 -23.21 -0.27
CA LEU A 15 35.80 -23.61 -0.77
C LEU A 15 34.86 -24.04 0.37
N ALA A 16 35.39 -24.77 1.37
CA ALA A 16 34.64 -25.15 2.57
C ALA A 16 34.26 -23.91 3.41
N MET A 17 35.16 -22.92 3.52
CA MET A 17 34.91 -21.68 4.24
C MET A 17 33.84 -20.79 3.55
N ILE A 18 33.86 -20.73 2.22
CA ILE A 18 32.86 -20.04 1.42
C ILE A 18 31.48 -20.72 1.58
N LEU A 19 31.42 -22.04 1.56
CA LEU A 19 30.19 -22.81 1.77
C LEU A 19 29.62 -22.60 3.19
N VAL A 20 30.47 -22.56 4.21
CA VAL A 20 30.04 -22.29 5.59
C VAL A 20 29.59 -20.85 5.76
N LEU A 21 30.28 -19.87 5.18
CA LEU A 21 29.87 -18.47 5.21
C LEU A 21 28.55 -18.24 4.44
N SER A 22 28.37 -18.91 3.29
CA SER A 22 27.10 -18.81 2.55
C SER A 22 25.93 -19.48 3.28
N SER A 23 26.18 -20.59 3.99
CA SER A 23 25.14 -21.24 4.82
C SER A 23 24.76 -20.40 6.06
N ILE A 24 25.73 -19.72 6.69
CA ILE A 24 25.45 -18.84 7.83
C ILE A 24 24.65 -17.63 7.40
N THR A 25 24.96 -17.01 6.25
CA THR A 25 24.18 -15.88 5.73
C THR A 25 22.78 -16.31 5.30
N PHE A 26 22.62 -17.51 4.73
CA PHE A 26 21.32 -18.05 4.33
C PHE A 26 20.44 -18.39 5.54
N VAL A 27 21.01 -19.02 6.59
CA VAL A 27 20.30 -19.30 7.84
C VAL A 27 19.86 -18.02 8.53
N SER A 28 20.70 -16.96 8.58
CA SER A 28 20.31 -15.69 9.20
C SER A 28 19.23 -14.93 8.40
N ALA A 29 19.15 -15.12 7.08
CA ALA A 29 18.11 -14.54 6.26
C ALA A 29 16.77 -15.26 6.43
N VAL A 30 16.78 -16.58 6.50
CA VAL A 30 15.59 -17.42 6.75
C VAL A 30 15.03 -17.13 8.16
N ASP A 31 15.88 -17.02 9.17
CA ASP A 31 15.45 -16.70 10.55
C ASP A 31 14.79 -15.31 10.63
N LYS A 32 15.30 -14.31 9.88
CA LYS A 32 14.69 -12.98 9.81
C LYS A 32 13.34 -13.00 9.10
N GLU A 33 13.21 -13.73 8.01
CA GLU A 33 11.95 -13.83 7.25
C GLU A 33 10.86 -14.48 8.10
N GLU A 34 11.17 -15.56 8.81
CA GLU A 34 10.24 -16.21 9.73
C GLU A 34 9.86 -15.30 10.92
N GLU A 35 10.79 -14.46 11.42
CA GLU A 35 10.52 -13.50 12.48
C GLU A 35 9.55 -12.39 12.00
N ILE A 36 9.75 -11.85 10.80
CA ILE A 36 8.87 -10.83 10.21
C ILE A 36 7.48 -11.40 9.93
N ASP A 37 7.40 -12.63 9.39
CA ASP A 37 6.11 -13.27 9.16
C ASP A 37 5.32 -13.47 10.47
N LYS A 38 6.00 -13.83 11.56
CA LYS A 38 5.39 -13.89 12.91
C LYS A 38 4.91 -12.52 13.40
N LEU A 39 5.65 -11.44 13.12
CA LEU A 39 5.21 -10.08 13.46
C LEU A 39 3.97 -9.66 12.67
N ILE A 40 3.94 -9.93 11.37
CA ILE A 40 2.77 -9.67 10.52
C ILE A 40 1.55 -10.48 10.99
N GLU A 41 1.75 -11.76 11.32
CA GLU A 41 0.69 -12.62 11.83
C GLU A 41 0.19 -12.15 13.22
N ALA A 42 1.10 -11.72 14.08
CA ALA A 42 0.75 -11.17 15.39
C ALA A 42 -0.07 -9.86 15.29
N GLN A 43 0.19 -9.02 14.28
CA GLN A 43 -0.58 -7.80 14.05
C GLN A 43 -1.95 -8.04 13.38
N ALA A 44 -2.20 -9.21 12.80
CA ALA A 44 -3.35 -9.45 11.92
C ALA A 44 -4.68 -9.05 12.57
N ARG A 45 -4.84 -9.32 13.85
CA ARG A 45 -6.07 -9.03 14.60
C ARG A 45 -6.26 -7.53 14.86
N ALA A 46 -5.19 -6.80 15.13
CA ALA A 46 -5.21 -5.34 15.25
C ALA A 46 -5.52 -4.67 13.91
N VAL A 47 -4.97 -5.20 12.81
CA VAL A 47 -5.28 -4.76 11.44
C VAL A 47 -6.74 -5.02 11.09
N GLU A 48 -7.32 -6.17 11.48
CA GLU A 48 -8.75 -6.46 11.27
C GLU A 48 -9.66 -5.46 12.02
N ALA A 49 -9.34 -5.14 13.27
CA ALA A 49 -10.08 -4.12 14.03
C ALA A 49 -10.03 -2.74 13.33
N ASN A 50 -8.87 -2.35 12.80
CA ASN A 50 -8.75 -1.14 12.00
C ASN A 50 -9.62 -1.19 10.73
N GLU A 51 -9.66 -2.31 10.00
CA GLU A 51 -10.51 -2.44 8.80
C GLU A 51 -11.99 -2.21 9.12
N VAL A 52 -12.48 -2.79 10.22
CA VAL A 52 -13.86 -2.57 10.69
C VAL A 52 -14.12 -1.08 10.93
N LEU A 53 -13.19 -0.39 11.62
CA LEU A 53 -13.31 1.04 11.89
C LEU A 53 -13.26 1.88 10.61
N MET A 54 -12.34 1.57 9.70
CA MET A 54 -12.19 2.34 8.44
C MET A 54 -13.36 2.11 7.48
N GLN A 55 -13.94 0.91 7.45
CA GLN A 55 -15.17 0.65 6.71
C GLN A 55 -16.35 1.46 7.26
N TYR A 56 -16.43 1.63 8.57
CA TYR A 56 -17.47 2.45 9.20
C TYR A 56 -17.32 3.95 8.87
N PHE A 57 -16.09 4.45 8.73
CA PHE A 57 -15.82 5.84 8.34
C PHE A 57 -15.85 6.07 6.83
N PHE A 58 -15.90 5.02 6.02
CA PHE A 58 -15.90 5.14 4.57
C PHE A 58 -17.27 5.60 4.06
N VAL A 59 -17.27 6.67 3.25
CA VAL A 59 -18.46 7.21 2.57
C VAL A 59 -18.25 7.10 1.05
N GLU A 60 -19.14 6.42 0.37
CA GLU A 60 -19.07 6.25 -1.08
C GLU A 60 -18.97 7.61 -1.81
N GLY A 61 -18.03 7.73 -2.73
CA GLY A 61 -17.75 8.96 -3.47
C GLY A 61 -17.02 10.05 -2.68
N ARG A 62 -16.76 9.84 -1.38
CA ARG A 62 -16.04 10.81 -0.52
C ARG A 62 -14.80 10.22 0.16
N GLY A 63 -14.64 8.90 0.17
CA GLY A 63 -13.57 8.23 0.88
C GLY A 63 -13.76 8.15 2.39
N ILE A 64 -12.65 8.10 3.14
CA ILE A 64 -12.67 8.10 4.60
C ILE A 64 -13.08 9.50 5.09
N VAL A 65 -14.15 9.56 5.87
CA VAL A 65 -14.63 10.79 6.50
C VAL A 65 -14.54 10.61 8.03
N TYR A 66 -13.54 11.23 8.62
CA TYR A 66 -13.34 11.14 10.07
C TYR A 66 -14.39 11.98 10.82
N PRO A 67 -15.03 11.40 11.85
CA PRO A 67 -15.91 12.17 12.74
C PRO A 67 -15.09 13.15 13.61
N ASP A 68 -15.76 14.20 14.10
CA ASP A 68 -15.10 15.28 14.84
C ASP A 68 -14.45 14.81 16.16
N TYR A 69 -14.87 13.67 16.68
CA TYR A 69 -14.28 13.07 17.88
C TYR A 69 -13.08 12.15 17.58
N PHE A 70 -12.76 11.88 16.33
CA PHE A 70 -11.63 11.00 15.97
C PHE A 70 -10.33 11.82 15.90
N ALA A 71 -9.30 11.38 16.67
CA ALA A 71 -8.04 12.10 16.81
C ALA A 71 -6.83 11.40 16.21
N GLY A 72 -7.00 10.17 15.70
CA GLY A 72 -5.93 9.40 15.08
C GLY A 72 -5.96 7.92 15.46
N ARG A 73 -5.04 7.14 14.86
CA ARG A 73 -4.92 5.71 15.12
C ARG A 73 -3.54 5.17 14.74
N TYR A 74 -3.07 4.19 15.48
CA TYR A 74 -1.80 3.53 15.18
C TYR A 74 -1.79 2.09 15.74
N ILE A 75 -0.80 1.27 15.32
CA ILE A 75 -0.53 -0.03 15.90
C ILE A 75 0.82 0.03 16.59
N GLU A 76 0.86 -0.37 17.85
CA GLU A 76 2.07 -0.56 18.63
C GLU A 76 1.97 -1.84 19.46
N ASP A 77 3.03 -2.65 19.51
CA ASP A 77 3.07 -3.92 20.24
C ASP A 77 1.87 -4.85 19.92
N ASN A 78 1.43 -4.88 18.67
CA ASN A 78 0.28 -5.63 18.16
C ASN A 78 -1.09 -5.17 18.73
N ILE A 79 -1.14 -4.00 19.35
CA ILE A 79 -2.34 -3.36 19.86
C ILE A 79 -2.75 -2.23 18.93
N PHE A 80 -4.03 -2.17 18.60
CA PHE A 80 -4.64 -1.10 17.82
C PHE A 80 -5.09 0.02 18.75
N HIS A 81 -4.42 1.14 18.70
CA HIS A 81 -4.71 2.34 19.47
C HIS A 81 -5.63 3.26 18.67
N ILE A 82 -6.74 3.68 19.28
CA ILE A 82 -7.69 4.64 18.71
C ILE A 82 -7.67 5.87 19.60
N ARG A 83 -7.28 7.01 19.04
CA ARG A 83 -7.26 8.29 19.76
C ARG A 83 -8.55 9.06 19.51
N LEU A 84 -9.10 9.64 20.57
CA LEU A 84 -10.38 10.32 20.55
C LEU A 84 -10.24 11.74 21.15
N ALA A 85 -10.89 12.71 20.52
CA ALA A 85 -10.94 14.09 20.98
C ALA A 85 -12.33 14.39 21.56
N ALA A 86 -12.45 14.37 22.88
CA ALA A 86 -13.67 14.68 23.63
C ALA A 86 -14.95 13.97 23.10
N PRO A 87 -14.92 12.63 22.91
CA PRO A 87 -16.11 11.91 22.46
C PRO A 87 -17.22 11.99 23.53
N THR A 88 -18.46 12.01 23.10
CA THR A 88 -19.61 11.79 23.97
C THR A 88 -19.67 10.33 24.45
N ASP A 89 -20.40 10.07 25.53
CA ASP A 89 -20.60 8.68 26.02
C ASP A 89 -21.28 7.80 24.96
N GLU A 90 -22.18 8.37 24.13
CA GLU A 90 -22.87 7.66 23.07
C GLU A 90 -21.92 7.28 21.92
N GLU A 91 -21.06 8.20 21.51
CA GLU A 91 -20.04 7.97 20.46
C GLU A 91 -19.03 6.91 20.90
N LEU A 92 -18.55 7.00 22.15
CA LEU A 92 -17.64 6.00 22.70
C LEU A 92 -18.32 4.62 22.81
N ALA A 93 -19.59 4.57 23.26
CA ALA A 93 -20.35 3.33 23.33
C ALA A 93 -20.58 2.74 21.92
N GLY A 94 -20.84 3.60 20.91
CA GLY A 94 -20.98 3.22 19.52
C GLY A 94 -19.71 2.56 18.96
N LEU A 95 -18.54 3.16 19.21
CA LEU A 95 -17.24 2.59 18.81
C LEU A 95 -16.95 1.26 19.51
N LYS A 96 -17.21 1.16 20.82
CA LYS A 96 -17.03 -0.10 21.56
C LYS A 96 -17.95 -1.20 21.05
N ASN A 97 -19.18 -0.88 20.67
CA ASN A 97 -20.11 -1.83 20.08
C ASN A 97 -19.66 -2.24 18.67
N LEU A 98 -19.18 -1.29 17.84
CA LEU A 98 -18.65 -1.55 16.50
C LEU A 98 -17.47 -2.54 16.54
N LEU A 99 -16.58 -2.35 17.52
CA LEU A 99 -15.35 -3.14 17.69
C LEU A 99 -15.53 -4.26 18.74
N SER A 100 -16.78 -4.63 19.03
CA SER A 100 -17.06 -5.77 19.91
C SER A 100 -16.48 -7.06 19.29
N GLY A 101 -15.70 -7.79 20.11
CA GLY A 101 -14.93 -8.94 19.67
C GLY A 101 -13.45 -8.66 19.38
N TYR A 102 -12.99 -7.39 19.50
CA TYR A 102 -11.59 -6.99 19.39
C TYR A 102 -11.05 -6.34 20.67
N GLU A 103 -11.73 -6.51 21.80
CA GLU A 103 -11.40 -5.87 23.10
C GLU A 103 -10.01 -6.25 23.60
N ASP A 104 -9.49 -7.39 23.18
CA ASP A 104 -8.15 -7.88 23.51
C ASP A 104 -7.02 -7.17 22.76
N VAL A 105 -7.34 -6.48 21.66
CA VAL A 105 -6.33 -5.81 20.80
C VAL A 105 -6.66 -4.34 20.53
N VAL A 106 -7.71 -3.77 21.17
CA VAL A 106 -8.09 -2.37 20.97
C VAL A 106 -7.94 -1.57 22.26
N VAL A 107 -7.26 -0.44 22.18
CA VAL A 107 -7.10 0.53 23.26
C VAL A 107 -7.63 1.88 22.81
N TYR A 108 -8.38 2.56 23.69
CA TYR A 108 -8.86 3.93 23.47
C TYR A 108 -8.03 4.92 24.28
N GLU A 109 -7.50 5.90 23.58
CA GLU A 109 -6.72 7.00 24.13
C GLU A 109 -7.42 8.34 23.89
N TYR A 110 -7.00 9.38 24.60
CA TYR A 110 -7.59 10.70 24.45
C TYR A 110 -6.56 11.71 24.00
N GLY A 111 -6.94 12.56 23.05
CA GLY A 111 -6.17 13.68 22.54
C GLY A 111 -6.95 14.99 22.62
N ASP A 112 -6.22 16.09 22.50
CA ASP A 112 -6.81 17.43 22.61
C ASP A 112 -7.53 17.89 21.34
N PHE A 113 -7.15 17.32 20.17
CA PHE A 113 -7.62 17.75 18.86
C PHE A 113 -8.09 16.57 18.03
N SER A 114 -9.15 16.77 17.24
CA SER A 114 -9.55 15.78 16.24
C SER A 114 -8.61 15.79 15.04
N GLN A 115 -8.57 14.65 14.33
CA GLN A 115 -7.78 14.49 13.10
C GLN A 115 -8.07 15.56 12.06
N THR A 116 -9.35 15.92 11.90
CA THR A 116 -9.78 17.00 10.99
C THR A 116 -9.20 18.35 11.40
N VAL A 117 -9.17 18.66 12.70
CA VAL A 117 -8.59 19.91 13.22
C VAL A 117 -7.09 19.94 13.00
N LEU A 118 -6.39 18.84 13.29
CA LEU A 118 -4.94 18.70 13.11
C LEU A 118 -4.55 18.83 11.64
N GLN A 119 -5.27 18.13 10.74
CA GLN A 119 -5.00 18.20 9.30
C GLN A 119 -5.21 19.61 8.76
N ASN A 120 -6.30 20.28 9.11
CA ASN A 120 -6.55 21.66 8.71
C ASN A 120 -5.46 22.62 9.22
N TYR A 121 -4.95 22.40 10.43
CA TYR A 121 -3.87 23.21 10.98
C TYR A 121 -2.56 22.95 10.25
N ALA A 122 -2.25 21.70 9.91
CA ALA A 122 -1.08 21.31 9.12
C ALA A 122 -1.11 21.96 7.73
N ASP A 123 -2.26 21.87 7.03
CA ASP A 123 -2.45 22.46 5.69
C ASP A 123 -2.27 23.99 5.72
N GLN A 124 -2.88 24.67 6.72
CA GLN A 124 -2.74 26.11 6.90
C GLN A 124 -1.29 26.51 7.21
N THR A 125 -0.61 25.76 8.07
CA THR A 125 0.79 26.03 8.42
C THR A 125 1.70 25.85 7.20
N ALA A 126 1.55 24.77 6.46
CA ALA A 126 2.28 24.52 5.23
C ALA A 126 2.04 25.62 4.18
N TYR A 127 0.78 26.10 4.05
CA TYR A 127 0.44 27.20 3.17
C TYR A 127 1.15 28.51 3.58
N VAL A 128 1.16 28.86 4.87
CA VAL A 128 1.84 30.06 5.37
C VAL A 128 3.34 29.97 5.12
N LEU A 129 3.98 28.84 5.42
CA LEU A 129 5.40 28.63 5.17
C LEU A 129 5.75 28.80 3.69
N LYS A 130 4.97 28.19 2.79
CA LYS A 130 5.15 28.35 1.33
C LYS A 130 4.99 29.79 0.88
N LYS A 131 4.04 30.52 1.44
CA LYS A 131 3.82 31.95 1.14
C LYS A 131 4.99 32.84 1.58
N GLU A 132 5.66 32.48 2.67
CA GLU A 132 6.88 33.14 3.17
C GLU A 132 8.16 32.69 2.46
N GLY A 133 8.04 31.88 1.39
CA GLY A 133 9.14 31.45 0.53
C GLY A 133 9.88 30.19 1.02
N ILE A 134 9.36 29.48 2.02
CA ILE A 134 9.92 28.22 2.50
C ILE A 134 9.62 27.09 1.53
N SER A 135 10.63 26.29 1.22
CA SER A 135 10.54 25.10 0.37
C SER A 135 9.97 23.91 1.15
N VAL A 136 8.66 23.92 1.38
CA VAL A 136 7.96 22.83 2.06
C VAL A 136 7.85 21.62 1.14
N THR A 137 8.35 20.47 1.59
CA THR A 137 8.41 19.23 0.80
C THR A 137 7.30 18.25 1.13
N ASN A 138 6.88 18.20 2.41
CA ASN A 138 5.82 17.34 2.92
C ASN A 138 5.22 17.90 4.21
N TRP A 139 4.03 17.41 4.57
CA TRP A 139 3.45 17.59 5.89
C TRP A 139 2.44 16.48 6.20
N CYS A 140 2.37 16.11 7.45
CA CYS A 140 1.42 15.13 7.96
C CYS A 140 1.12 15.36 9.45
N VAL A 141 0.10 14.67 9.95
CA VAL A 141 -0.17 14.52 11.37
C VAL A 141 0.44 13.21 11.84
N ASP A 142 1.21 13.23 12.92
CA ASP A 142 1.63 12.01 13.59
C ASP A 142 0.46 11.45 14.39
N ASP A 143 -0.11 10.35 13.93
CA ASP A 143 -1.27 9.71 14.53
C ASP A 143 -1.01 9.23 15.98
N LYS A 144 0.27 9.01 16.34
CA LYS A 144 0.68 8.53 17.66
C LYS A 144 0.80 9.65 18.68
N THR A 145 1.37 10.80 18.31
CA THR A 145 1.59 11.93 19.22
C THR A 145 0.55 13.04 19.06
N SER A 146 -0.13 13.12 17.93
CA SER A 146 -0.96 14.24 17.45
C SER A 146 -0.15 15.50 17.14
N ASP A 147 1.15 15.36 16.93
CA ASP A 147 1.99 16.43 16.44
C ASP A 147 1.83 16.61 14.94
N ILE A 148 2.09 17.81 14.47
CA ILE A 148 2.17 18.12 13.04
C ILE A 148 3.64 18.09 12.64
N ILE A 149 3.97 17.33 11.62
CA ILE A 149 5.32 17.22 11.07
C ILE A 149 5.33 17.95 9.73
N ILE A 150 6.25 18.90 9.56
CA ILE A 150 6.44 19.62 8.29
C ILE A 150 7.88 19.48 7.86
N GLY A 151 8.10 18.82 6.72
CA GLY A 151 9.40 18.70 6.08
C GLY A 151 9.71 19.94 5.22
N VAL A 152 10.92 20.49 5.40
CA VAL A 152 11.43 21.62 4.61
C VAL A 152 12.85 21.32 4.14
N LEU A 153 13.32 21.99 3.09
CA LEU A 153 14.71 21.85 2.67
C LEU A 153 15.68 22.32 3.78
N PRO A 154 16.90 21.76 3.88
CA PRO A 154 17.84 22.04 4.97
C PRO A 154 18.10 23.52 5.21
N ASP A 155 18.22 24.31 4.14
CA ASP A 155 18.51 25.74 4.22
C ASP A 155 17.34 26.56 4.80
N ASP A 156 16.14 26.03 4.77
CA ASP A 156 14.91 26.70 5.20
C ASP A 156 14.53 26.40 6.66
N ILE A 157 15.14 25.42 7.33
CA ILE A 157 14.76 24.93 8.67
C ILE A 157 14.71 26.06 9.70
N ASN A 158 15.77 26.88 9.79
CA ASN A 158 15.85 27.97 10.80
C ASN A 158 14.78 29.03 10.56
N LEU A 159 14.52 29.40 9.31
CA LEU A 159 13.51 30.38 8.97
C LEU A 159 12.11 29.84 9.22
N ALA A 160 11.85 28.58 8.88
CA ALA A 160 10.59 27.89 9.15
C ALA A 160 10.27 27.88 10.66
N ASN A 161 11.21 27.47 11.50
CA ASN A 161 11.03 27.50 12.97
C ASN A 161 10.71 28.89 13.48
N THR A 162 11.41 29.93 12.98
CA THR A 162 11.13 31.33 13.36
C THR A 162 9.72 31.80 12.98
N ILE A 163 9.19 31.30 11.85
CA ILE A 163 7.82 31.61 11.41
C ILE A 163 6.81 30.89 12.31
N ILE A 164 7.04 29.61 12.62
CA ILE A 164 6.16 28.84 13.52
C ILE A 164 6.08 29.48 14.90
N GLU A 165 7.21 29.82 15.51
CA GLU A 165 7.24 30.55 16.79
C GLU A 165 6.40 31.83 16.77
N LYS A 166 6.43 32.59 15.68
CA LYS A 166 5.58 33.77 15.52
C LYS A 166 4.11 33.44 15.37
N MET A 167 3.77 32.35 14.66
CA MET A 167 2.38 31.91 14.51
C MET A 167 1.79 31.49 15.85
N GLU A 168 2.55 30.79 16.69
CA GLU A 168 2.13 30.38 18.04
C GLU A 168 1.86 31.59 18.96
N ILE A 169 2.69 32.64 18.89
CA ILE A 169 2.50 33.89 19.67
C ILE A 169 1.19 34.58 19.28
N TYR A 170 0.75 34.52 18.03
CA TYR A 170 -0.47 35.15 17.53
C TYR A 170 -1.71 34.23 17.58
N SER A 171 -1.53 32.95 17.99
CA SER A 171 -2.66 32.04 18.13
C SER A 171 -3.55 32.46 19.29
N GLU A 172 -4.85 32.69 19.04
CA GLU A 172 -5.85 32.92 20.09
C GLU A 172 -6.13 31.67 20.94
N ARG A 173 -5.59 30.51 20.55
CA ARG A 173 -5.73 29.25 21.28
C ARG A 173 -4.74 29.18 22.42
N MET A 174 -5.22 28.84 23.61
CA MET A 174 -4.35 28.67 24.79
C MET A 174 -3.40 27.47 24.68
N ASN A 175 -3.64 26.51 23.76
CA ASN A 175 -2.81 25.34 23.46
C ASN A 175 -2.92 24.99 21.97
N PRO A 176 -2.13 25.59 21.06
CA PRO A 176 -2.10 25.17 19.66
C PRO A 176 -1.50 23.75 19.51
N PRO A 177 -1.81 23.04 18.41
CA PRO A 177 -1.09 21.81 18.08
C PRO A 177 0.41 22.04 17.99
N ILE A 178 1.21 21.06 18.42
CA ILE A 178 2.67 21.11 18.30
C ILE A 178 3.03 20.93 16.82
N VAL A 179 3.92 21.80 16.31
CA VAL A 179 4.44 21.73 14.95
C VAL A 179 5.95 21.46 15.00
N ASN A 180 6.36 20.32 14.47
CA ASN A 180 7.75 19.92 14.35
C ASN A 180 8.25 20.17 12.92
N ILE A 181 9.31 20.96 12.77
CA ILE A 181 9.98 21.17 11.49
C ILE A 181 11.11 20.16 11.35
N GLU A 182 11.06 19.38 10.29
CA GLU A 182 12.06 18.35 9.98
C GLU A 182 12.75 18.63 8.64
N GLN A 183 13.93 18.04 8.43
CA GLN A 183 14.57 18.03 7.14
C GLN A 183 13.75 17.17 6.19
N GLY A 184 13.17 17.80 5.19
CA GLY A 184 12.42 17.17 4.12
C GLY A 184 13.19 17.13 2.80
N GLU A 185 12.72 16.32 1.88
CA GLU A 185 13.28 16.15 0.55
C GLU A 185 12.15 16.00 -0.48
N TYR A 186 12.36 16.46 -1.70
CA TYR A 186 11.42 16.22 -2.78
C TYR A 186 11.38 14.73 -3.16
N VAL A 187 10.18 14.22 -3.36
CA VAL A 187 9.98 12.84 -3.80
C VAL A 187 10.26 12.71 -5.27
N SER A 188 11.06 11.72 -5.65
CA SER A 188 11.19 11.30 -7.04
C SER A 188 10.00 10.40 -7.41
N THR A 189 9.23 10.80 -8.42
CA THR A 189 8.36 9.85 -9.10
C THR A 189 9.25 8.96 -9.95
N THR A 190 9.26 7.67 -9.64
CA THR A 190 10.07 6.72 -10.39
C THR A 190 9.45 6.55 -11.77
N SER A 191 10.02 7.18 -12.78
CA SER A 191 9.65 6.98 -14.17
C SER A 191 10.40 5.78 -14.72
N GLY A 192 9.71 4.77 -15.11
CA GLY A 192 10.24 3.62 -15.84
C GLY A 192 10.19 2.29 -15.08
N ILE A 193 9.46 1.47 -15.26
CA ILE A 193 9.00 0.14 -15.62
C ILE A 193 9.28 -1.03 -14.71
N THR A 194 8.23 -1.75 -14.46
CA THR A 194 7.90 -3.16 -14.29
C THR A 194 7.90 -3.69 -12.88
N GLY A 195 6.73 -3.95 -12.34
CA GLY A 195 6.61 -4.78 -11.16
C GLY A 195 5.34 -5.55 -11.22
N GLY A 196 5.06 -6.62 -10.58
CA GLY A 196 4.01 -7.54 -10.93
C GLY A 196 4.12 -7.93 -12.42
N THR A 197 3.39 -7.29 -13.28
CA THR A 197 3.56 -7.40 -14.74
C THR A 197 4.00 -6.07 -15.34
N ALA A 198 4.98 -6.11 -16.24
CA ALA A 198 5.44 -4.97 -17.00
C ALA A 198 4.35 -4.44 -17.93
N ALA A 199 4.08 -3.16 -17.90
CA ALA A 199 3.19 -2.54 -18.88
C ALA A 199 3.83 -1.31 -19.51
N TYR A 200 3.59 -1.08 -20.78
CA TYR A 200 4.25 -0.08 -21.60
C TYR A 200 3.29 0.98 -22.11
N VAL A 201 3.67 2.26 -22.04
CA VAL A 201 3.02 3.37 -22.70
C VAL A 201 4.06 4.09 -23.56
N GLY A 202 3.97 3.98 -24.87
CA GLY A 202 5.07 4.37 -25.75
C GLY A 202 6.33 3.59 -25.40
N ASN A 203 7.42 4.28 -25.11
CA ASN A 203 8.70 3.69 -24.68
C ASN A 203 8.86 3.62 -23.14
N TYR A 204 7.85 4.04 -22.40
CA TYR A 204 7.89 4.03 -20.95
C TYR A 204 7.18 2.82 -20.40
N VAL A 205 7.71 2.32 -19.34
CA VAL A 205 7.21 1.11 -18.72
C VAL A 205 6.78 1.39 -17.29
N ARG A 206 5.70 0.80 -16.88
CA ARG A 206 5.06 0.89 -15.55
C ARG A 206 4.83 -0.50 -14.98
N THR A 207 4.59 -0.53 -13.71
CA THR A 207 4.08 -1.69 -13.01
C THR A 207 2.57 -1.71 -13.06
N LEU A 208 1.97 -2.83 -13.40
CA LEU A 208 0.57 -3.07 -13.09
C LEU A 208 0.42 -3.38 -11.59
N GLY A 209 -0.53 -2.75 -10.92
CA GLY A 209 -0.88 -3.01 -9.54
C GLY A 209 -1.70 -4.29 -9.41
N ILE A 210 -3.01 -4.16 -9.22
CA ILE A 210 -3.93 -5.30 -9.11
C ILE A 210 -5.04 -5.16 -10.15
N CYS A 211 -5.53 -6.32 -10.65
CA CYS A 211 -6.76 -6.35 -11.44
C CYS A 211 -7.98 -6.08 -10.57
N GLY A 212 -9.07 -5.65 -11.18
CA GLY A 212 -10.31 -5.36 -10.49
C GLY A 212 -11.39 -4.89 -11.46
N TYR A 213 -12.35 -4.12 -10.93
CA TYR A 213 -13.44 -3.57 -11.71
C TYR A 213 -13.52 -2.06 -11.52
N TYR A 214 -13.84 -1.37 -12.59
CA TYR A 214 -14.11 0.06 -12.60
C TYR A 214 -15.42 0.31 -13.38
N GLU A 215 -16.42 0.90 -12.70
CA GLU A 215 -17.78 1.09 -13.29
C GLU A 215 -18.36 -0.21 -13.88
N GLY A 216 -18.08 -1.35 -13.23
CA GLY A 216 -18.54 -2.67 -13.66
C GLY A 216 -17.74 -3.30 -14.82
N TYR A 217 -16.72 -2.63 -15.35
CA TYR A 217 -15.84 -3.15 -16.39
C TYR A 217 -14.54 -3.70 -15.82
N PRO A 218 -13.99 -4.79 -16.39
CA PRO A 218 -12.67 -5.29 -16.08
C PRO A 218 -11.62 -4.19 -16.19
N ALA A 219 -10.78 -4.07 -15.16
CA ALA A 219 -9.78 -3.01 -15.07
C ALA A 219 -8.52 -3.47 -14.36
N VAL A 220 -7.45 -2.68 -14.48
CA VAL A 220 -6.21 -2.81 -13.71
C VAL A 220 -5.74 -1.42 -13.29
N VAL A 221 -5.10 -1.33 -12.13
CA VAL A 221 -4.52 -0.07 -11.63
C VAL A 221 -3.03 -0.01 -11.82
N THR A 222 -2.50 1.21 -11.93
CA THR A 222 -1.07 1.54 -11.91
C THR A 222 -0.88 2.97 -11.38
N CYS A 223 0.34 3.51 -11.40
CA CYS A 223 0.60 4.93 -11.06
C CYS A 223 -0.03 5.89 -12.06
N GLY A 224 -0.26 7.13 -11.66
CA GLY A 224 -0.76 8.24 -12.49
C GLY A 224 0.35 8.94 -13.27
N HIS A 225 1.47 9.22 -12.57
CA HIS A 225 2.61 9.88 -13.20
C HIS A 225 3.20 9.07 -14.35
N GLY A 226 3.81 9.76 -15.30
CA GLY A 226 4.45 9.12 -16.45
C GLY A 226 4.63 10.06 -17.63
N PRO A 227 4.91 9.50 -18.81
CA PRO A 227 5.20 10.31 -19.99
C PRO A 227 3.97 11.06 -20.51
N SER A 228 4.21 12.08 -21.31
CA SER A 228 3.17 12.85 -21.99
C SER A 228 2.24 11.99 -22.90
N ASP A 229 2.71 10.80 -23.27
CA ASP A 229 1.95 9.85 -24.08
C ASP A 229 0.87 9.09 -23.27
N ALA A 230 0.90 9.21 -21.92
CA ALA A 230 -0.15 8.70 -21.06
C ALA A 230 -1.27 9.74 -20.91
N TYR A 231 -2.33 9.59 -21.66
CA TYR A 231 -3.54 10.43 -21.60
C TYR A 231 -4.79 9.53 -21.59
N ILE A 232 -5.93 10.09 -21.20
CA ILE A 232 -7.21 9.36 -21.20
C ILE A 232 -7.52 8.84 -22.62
N GLY A 233 -7.71 7.52 -22.73
CA GLY A 233 -7.89 6.82 -24.01
C GLY A 233 -6.59 6.27 -24.63
N ALA A 234 -5.40 6.65 -24.14
CA ALA A 234 -4.15 6.05 -24.60
C ALA A 234 -4.09 4.56 -24.25
N SER A 235 -3.49 3.77 -25.14
CA SER A 235 -3.35 2.32 -24.94
C SER A 235 -2.14 2.00 -24.07
N ILE A 236 -2.30 1.03 -23.20
CA ILE A 236 -1.22 0.39 -22.45
C ILE A 236 -0.97 -1.03 -22.94
N LYS A 237 0.28 -1.46 -22.97
CA LYS A 237 0.69 -2.76 -23.53
C LYS A 237 1.39 -3.60 -22.48
N VAL A 238 1.24 -4.93 -22.59
CA VAL A 238 2.05 -5.95 -21.94
C VAL A 238 2.63 -6.83 -23.04
N ASP A 239 3.94 -7.07 -23.02
CA ASP A 239 4.65 -7.85 -24.06
C ASP A 239 4.28 -7.38 -25.49
N ASP A 240 4.29 -6.05 -25.72
CA ASP A 240 3.92 -5.39 -26.96
C ASP A 240 2.45 -5.54 -27.39
N VAL A 241 1.62 -6.25 -26.64
CA VAL A 241 0.20 -6.43 -26.92
C VAL A 241 -0.65 -5.44 -26.15
N PRO A 242 -1.53 -4.64 -26.82
CA PRO A 242 -2.45 -3.72 -26.14
C PRO A 242 -3.42 -4.47 -25.22
N ILE A 243 -3.37 -4.20 -23.91
CA ILE A 243 -4.25 -4.84 -22.93
C ILE A 243 -5.49 -4.01 -22.58
N GLY A 244 -5.45 -2.70 -22.77
CA GLY A 244 -6.53 -1.78 -22.41
C GLY A 244 -6.14 -0.32 -22.60
N ASN A 245 -7.03 0.56 -22.16
CA ASN A 245 -6.88 2.01 -22.31
C ASN A 245 -7.07 2.73 -20.98
N PHE A 246 -6.33 3.82 -20.76
CA PHE A 246 -6.49 4.69 -19.59
C PHE A 246 -7.91 5.27 -19.55
N SER A 247 -8.63 5.03 -18.46
CA SER A 247 -9.94 5.60 -18.17
C SER A 247 -9.86 6.69 -17.10
N VAL A 248 -8.92 6.58 -16.18
CA VAL A 248 -8.60 7.59 -15.17
C VAL A 248 -7.09 7.75 -15.10
N ILE A 249 -6.64 8.99 -15.01
CA ILE A 249 -5.26 9.35 -14.66
C ILE A 249 -5.34 10.45 -13.62
N GLN A 250 -4.86 10.16 -12.42
CA GLN A 250 -4.76 11.10 -11.32
C GLN A 250 -3.28 11.35 -11.02
N TYR A 251 -2.77 12.47 -11.51
CA TYR A 251 -1.44 12.99 -11.24
C TYR A 251 -1.43 14.49 -11.56
N GLU A 252 -1.97 15.28 -10.66
CA GLU A 252 -2.02 16.74 -10.79
C GLU A 252 -1.71 17.40 -9.45
N SER A 253 -1.19 18.61 -9.49
CA SER A 253 -0.82 19.34 -8.27
C SER A 253 -2.06 19.67 -7.44
N GLY A 254 -2.04 19.27 -6.16
CA GLY A 254 -3.16 19.37 -5.24
C GLY A 254 -4.16 18.19 -5.33
N GLY A 255 -3.94 17.27 -6.26
CA GLY A 255 -4.75 16.06 -6.40
C GLY A 255 -4.51 15.04 -5.30
N ILE A 256 -5.48 14.13 -5.10
CA ILE A 256 -5.42 13.08 -4.09
C ILE A 256 -4.93 11.79 -4.74
N GLY A 257 -3.76 11.31 -4.30
CA GLY A 257 -3.11 10.10 -4.82
C GLY A 257 -2.43 10.30 -6.17
N ASP A 258 -1.70 9.27 -6.56
CA ASP A 258 -0.98 9.13 -7.81
C ASP A 258 -1.33 7.75 -8.38
N TYR A 259 -2.33 7.69 -9.25
CA TYR A 259 -2.85 6.44 -9.80
C TYR A 259 -3.47 6.61 -11.18
N SER A 260 -3.53 5.51 -11.91
CA SER A 260 -4.33 5.39 -13.14
C SER A 260 -5.18 4.13 -13.07
N ILE A 261 -6.37 4.20 -13.66
CA ILE A 261 -7.27 3.06 -13.89
C ILE A 261 -7.34 2.81 -15.39
N ILE A 262 -7.03 1.58 -15.77
CA ILE A 262 -7.02 1.11 -17.15
C ILE A 262 -8.19 0.14 -17.32
N ARG A 263 -9.13 0.45 -18.20
CA ARG A 263 -10.13 -0.54 -18.64
C ARG A 263 -9.48 -1.53 -19.56
N LEU A 264 -9.63 -2.80 -19.26
CA LEU A 264 -9.10 -3.89 -20.06
C LEU A 264 -9.95 -4.14 -21.30
N ASN A 265 -9.30 -4.54 -22.38
CA ASN A 265 -9.99 -5.03 -23.58
C ASN A 265 -10.71 -6.36 -23.27
N ASN A 266 -11.79 -6.66 -23.96
CA ASN A 266 -12.60 -7.87 -23.71
C ASN A 266 -11.79 -9.16 -23.72
N ASN A 267 -10.74 -9.26 -24.55
CA ASN A 267 -9.86 -10.43 -24.64
C ASN A 267 -8.96 -10.64 -23.41
N TYR A 268 -8.97 -9.69 -22.46
CA TYR A 268 -8.20 -9.75 -21.21
C TYR A 268 -9.08 -9.82 -19.96
N ALA A 269 -10.40 -9.66 -20.12
CA ALA A 269 -11.35 -9.78 -19.02
C ALA A 269 -11.21 -11.15 -18.32
N ASP A 270 -11.07 -12.22 -19.10
CA ASP A 270 -10.95 -13.59 -18.60
C ASP A 270 -9.53 -13.93 -18.13
N LYS A 271 -8.57 -13.02 -18.31
CA LYS A 271 -7.17 -13.18 -17.89
C LYS A 271 -6.83 -12.39 -16.63
N MET A 272 -7.79 -11.73 -16.02
CA MET A 272 -7.59 -11.04 -14.74
C MET A 272 -7.17 -12.04 -13.66
N SER A 273 -6.15 -11.67 -12.90
CA SER A 273 -5.68 -12.50 -11.80
C SER A 273 -5.73 -11.73 -10.48
N HIS A 274 -6.15 -12.41 -9.43
CA HIS A 274 -6.03 -11.94 -8.05
C HIS A 274 -4.66 -12.28 -7.43
N LYS A 275 -3.69 -12.67 -8.25
CA LYS A 275 -2.31 -12.93 -7.82
C LYS A 275 -1.43 -11.72 -8.07
N ILE A 276 -0.49 -11.51 -7.15
CA ILE A 276 0.55 -10.50 -7.22
C ILE A 276 1.89 -11.18 -7.03
N GLY A 277 2.91 -10.76 -7.78
CA GLY A 277 4.25 -11.32 -7.65
C GLY A 277 5.01 -11.38 -8.95
N SER A 278 6.09 -12.16 -8.97
CA SER A 278 6.94 -12.38 -10.13
C SER A 278 7.45 -13.81 -10.15
N ASP A 279 7.95 -14.24 -11.31
CA ASP A 279 8.55 -15.58 -11.46
C ASP A 279 9.77 -15.81 -10.55
N THR A 280 10.45 -14.73 -10.16
CA THR A 280 11.63 -14.79 -9.28
C THR A 280 11.30 -14.87 -7.79
N HIS A 281 10.16 -14.28 -7.35
CA HIS A 281 9.77 -14.19 -5.93
C HIS A 281 8.46 -14.94 -5.63
N GLY A 282 7.95 -15.68 -6.63
CA GLY A 282 6.67 -16.36 -6.52
C GLY A 282 5.47 -15.43 -6.57
N TYR A 283 4.28 -16.01 -6.46
CA TYR A 283 3.02 -15.29 -6.54
C TYR A 283 2.23 -15.41 -5.23
N THR A 284 1.78 -14.27 -4.71
CA THR A 284 0.90 -14.19 -3.56
C THR A 284 -0.56 -14.08 -4.04
N THR A 285 -1.43 -14.94 -3.53
CA THR A 285 -2.89 -14.83 -3.75
C THR A 285 -3.45 -13.74 -2.84
N VAL A 286 -4.09 -12.75 -3.43
CA VAL A 286 -4.71 -11.65 -2.68
C VAL A 286 -6.09 -12.09 -2.20
N ASN A 287 -6.26 -12.20 -0.88
CA ASN A 287 -7.48 -12.71 -0.25
C ASN A 287 -8.46 -11.61 0.21
N GLY A 288 -8.12 -10.35 -0.02
CA GLY A 288 -8.93 -9.23 0.41
C GLY A 288 -8.18 -7.92 0.21
N TYR A 289 -8.65 -6.89 0.87
CA TYR A 289 -8.02 -5.57 0.83
C TYR A 289 -7.93 -4.97 2.23
N SER A 290 -6.97 -4.05 2.39
CA SER A 290 -6.83 -3.17 3.53
C SER A 290 -7.07 -1.75 3.04
N ILE A 291 -8.15 -1.11 3.48
CA ILE A 291 -8.62 0.16 2.91
C ILE A 291 -7.61 1.29 3.20
N SER A 292 -7.17 1.38 4.45
CA SER A 292 -6.23 2.40 4.91
C SER A 292 -5.48 1.87 6.13
N PRO A 293 -4.38 1.11 5.94
CA PRO A 293 -3.61 0.57 7.06
C PRO A 293 -2.97 1.70 7.86
N PRO A 294 -2.96 1.62 9.22
CA PRO A 294 -2.43 2.67 10.08
C PRO A 294 -0.91 2.66 10.15
N VAL A 295 -0.33 3.72 10.72
CA VAL A 295 1.08 3.80 11.10
C VAL A 295 1.46 2.59 11.98
N GLY A 296 2.68 2.08 11.81
CA GLY A 296 3.18 0.89 12.50
C GLY A 296 2.80 -0.43 11.82
N THR A 297 1.97 -0.41 10.76
CA THR A 297 1.62 -1.62 10.01
C THR A 297 2.78 -2.06 9.12
N TYR A 298 3.12 -3.36 9.19
CA TYR A 298 4.07 -3.96 8.26
C TYR A 298 3.42 -4.24 6.92
N VAL A 299 4.10 -3.82 5.85
CA VAL A 299 3.65 -3.97 4.46
C VAL A 299 4.71 -4.63 3.60
N SER A 300 4.27 -5.33 2.58
CA SER A 300 5.12 -5.81 1.51
C SER A 300 4.81 -5.09 0.20
N ARG A 301 5.81 -4.96 -0.65
CA ARG A 301 5.73 -4.32 -1.95
C ARG A 301 6.31 -5.25 -3.01
N TYR A 302 5.70 -5.26 -4.19
CA TYR A 302 6.25 -5.90 -5.37
C TYR A 302 6.60 -4.85 -6.41
N GLY A 303 7.90 -4.67 -6.68
CA GLY A 303 8.42 -3.82 -7.73
C GLY A 303 9.11 -4.65 -8.80
N LYS A 304 9.01 -4.28 -10.07
CA LYS A 304 9.69 -5.04 -11.14
C LYS A 304 11.20 -4.89 -11.11
N ARG A 305 11.68 -3.69 -10.80
CA ARG A 305 13.12 -3.43 -10.71
C ARG A 305 13.69 -3.98 -9.42
N SER A 306 13.07 -3.59 -8.30
CA SER A 306 13.53 -3.92 -6.96
C SER A 306 13.00 -5.27 -6.45
N GLY A 307 12.07 -5.92 -7.16
CA GLY A 307 11.47 -7.17 -6.70
C GLY A 307 10.59 -7.00 -5.47
N TYR A 308 10.67 -7.97 -4.57
CA TYR A 308 9.94 -8.00 -3.30
C TYR A 308 10.69 -7.20 -2.24
N SER A 309 9.98 -6.36 -1.51
CA SER A 309 10.50 -5.58 -0.39
C SER A 309 9.49 -5.50 0.74
N ARG A 310 9.95 -5.34 1.98
CA ARG A 310 9.12 -5.17 3.18
C ARG A 310 9.47 -3.88 3.88
N GLY A 311 8.47 -3.28 4.52
CA GLY A 311 8.63 -2.04 5.27
C GLY A 311 7.54 -1.84 6.30
N GLU A 312 7.63 -0.70 6.97
CA GLU A 312 6.67 -0.26 7.99
C GLU A 312 6.08 1.08 7.56
N ILE A 313 4.78 1.24 7.73
CA ILE A 313 4.09 2.51 7.48
C ILE A 313 4.48 3.50 8.57
N THR A 314 5.00 4.65 8.16
CA THR A 314 5.47 5.71 9.07
C THR A 314 4.57 6.94 9.08
N CYS A 315 3.79 7.16 8.01
CA CYS A 315 2.83 8.26 7.95
C CYS A 315 1.66 7.89 7.04
N THR A 316 0.45 8.26 7.40
CA THR A 316 -0.75 8.13 6.56
C THR A 316 -1.27 9.52 6.18
N ASN A 317 -2.02 9.61 5.08
CA ASN A 317 -2.57 10.87 4.57
C ASN A 317 -1.51 11.98 4.38
N ASP A 318 -0.32 11.57 3.95
CA ASP A 318 0.84 12.43 3.74
C ASP A 318 0.67 13.24 2.45
N THR A 319 1.29 14.41 2.40
CA THR A 319 1.36 15.26 1.21
C THR A 319 2.80 15.38 0.75
N ARG A 320 3.07 15.04 -0.51
CA ARG A 320 4.42 15.04 -1.08
C ARG A 320 4.53 15.92 -2.32
N THR A 321 5.63 16.67 -2.40
CA THR A 321 5.98 17.38 -3.62
C THR A 321 7.08 16.60 -4.35
N THR A 322 6.83 16.31 -5.62
CA THR A 322 7.75 15.57 -6.50
C THR A 322 8.84 16.48 -7.06
N VAL A 323 9.90 15.91 -7.63
CA VAL A 323 11.02 16.68 -8.22
C VAL A 323 10.60 17.55 -9.41
N ASP A 324 9.51 17.21 -10.08
CA ASP A 324 8.90 18.01 -11.15
C ASP A 324 7.88 19.05 -10.64
N GLY A 325 7.78 19.21 -9.31
CA GLY A 325 6.98 20.25 -8.67
C GLY A 325 5.50 19.90 -8.49
N VAL A 326 5.08 18.67 -8.78
CA VAL A 326 3.70 18.21 -8.56
C VAL A 326 3.51 17.88 -7.09
N THR A 327 2.51 18.45 -6.44
CA THR A 327 2.14 18.15 -5.05
C THR A 327 1.00 17.13 -5.03
N ILE A 328 1.25 15.98 -4.43
CA ILE A 328 0.29 14.87 -4.31
C ILE A 328 -0.15 14.76 -2.86
N ASN A 329 -1.46 14.75 -2.61
CA ASN A 329 -2.05 14.59 -1.28
C ASN A 329 -2.49 13.15 -1.04
N GLY A 330 -2.68 12.77 0.23
CA GLY A 330 -3.32 11.52 0.63
C GLY A 330 -2.52 10.26 0.30
N VAL A 331 -1.19 10.35 0.21
CA VAL A 331 -0.31 9.18 0.08
C VAL A 331 0.08 8.63 1.45
N THR A 332 0.56 7.40 1.48
CA THR A 332 1.05 6.71 2.67
C THR A 332 2.55 6.50 2.55
N ALA A 333 3.31 6.93 3.55
CA ALA A 333 4.77 6.80 3.62
C ALA A 333 5.18 5.48 4.27
N VAL A 334 6.24 4.86 3.73
CA VAL A 334 6.79 3.58 4.21
C VAL A 334 8.30 3.66 4.27
N VAL A 335 8.89 3.13 5.34
CA VAL A 335 10.32 2.87 5.43
C VAL A 335 10.56 1.39 5.19
N LEU A 336 11.30 1.07 4.12
CA LEU A 336 11.69 -0.29 3.81
C LEU A 336 12.86 -0.72 4.70
N PHE A 337 12.77 -1.90 5.27
CA PHE A 337 13.82 -2.51 6.10
C PHE A 337 14.36 -3.81 5.52
N GLU A 338 13.71 -4.33 4.47
CA GLU A 338 14.11 -5.56 3.77
C GLU A 338 13.87 -5.42 2.26
N GLY A 339 14.72 -6.07 1.47
CA GLY A 339 14.69 -6.01 0.01
C GLY A 339 15.41 -4.78 -0.54
N GLU A 340 15.28 -4.58 -1.84
CA GLU A 340 15.86 -3.41 -2.51
C GLU A 340 14.94 -2.20 -2.34
N GLY A 341 15.55 -1.02 -2.20
CA GLY A 341 14.84 0.24 -2.19
C GLY A 341 14.09 0.53 -3.49
N SER A 342 13.22 1.53 -3.49
CA SER A 342 12.46 1.93 -4.67
C SER A 342 13.36 2.34 -5.83
N GLN A 343 13.10 1.79 -7.00
CA GLN A 343 13.84 2.09 -8.23
C GLN A 343 12.88 2.57 -9.33
N GLY A 344 13.45 3.32 -10.30
CA GLY A 344 12.73 3.68 -11.51
C GLY A 344 12.14 2.43 -12.19
N GLY A 345 10.80 2.31 -12.20
CA GLY A 345 10.10 1.15 -12.73
C GLY A 345 9.21 0.42 -11.74
N ASP A 346 9.31 0.71 -10.48
CA ASP A 346 8.44 0.12 -9.47
C ASP A 346 7.07 0.83 -9.37
N SER A 347 6.95 1.99 -10.01
CA SER A 347 5.75 2.83 -10.02
C SER A 347 4.51 2.07 -10.49
N GLY A 348 3.44 2.09 -9.69
CA GLY A 348 2.22 1.33 -9.88
C GLY A 348 2.25 -0.06 -9.23
N GLY A 349 3.39 -0.51 -8.70
CA GLY A 349 3.51 -1.80 -8.02
C GLY A 349 2.60 -1.91 -6.80
N PRO A 350 2.06 -3.10 -6.51
CA PRO A 350 1.12 -3.26 -5.42
C PRO A 350 1.81 -3.30 -4.06
N TYR A 351 1.13 -2.72 -3.06
CA TYR A 351 1.40 -2.89 -1.64
C TYR A 351 0.39 -3.83 -1.00
N LEU A 352 0.87 -4.66 -0.08
CA LEU A 352 0.06 -5.63 0.66
C LEU A 352 0.29 -5.51 2.17
N VAL A 353 -0.78 -5.68 2.95
CA VAL A 353 -0.73 -6.03 4.37
C VAL A 353 -0.99 -7.53 4.48
N GLY A 354 0.06 -8.32 4.75
CA GLY A 354 -0.03 -9.77 4.61
C GLY A 354 -0.44 -10.16 3.18
N VAL A 355 -1.63 -10.72 3.02
CA VAL A 355 -2.21 -11.12 1.72
C VAL A 355 -3.33 -10.18 1.24
N ARG A 356 -3.47 -8.99 1.83
CA ARG A 356 -4.51 -8.01 1.50
C ARG A 356 -3.92 -6.84 0.72
N PHE A 357 -4.49 -6.52 -0.43
CA PHE A 357 -4.10 -5.36 -1.21
C PHE A 357 -4.40 -4.06 -0.46
N CYS A 358 -3.42 -3.15 -0.36
CA CYS A 358 -3.62 -1.89 0.36
C CYS A 358 -3.27 -0.63 -0.46
N GLY A 359 -2.72 -0.76 -1.67
CA GLY A 359 -2.47 0.41 -2.51
C GLY A 359 -1.46 0.17 -3.62
N VAL A 360 -1.14 1.22 -4.36
CA VAL A 360 -0.20 1.21 -5.49
C VAL A 360 0.96 2.16 -5.26
N HIS A 361 2.17 1.70 -5.55
CA HIS A 361 3.41 2.44 -5.39
C HIS A 361 3.42 3.72 -6.23
N SER A 362 3.69 4.85 -5.61
CA SER A 362 3.80 6.14 -6.26
C SER A 362 5.26 6.53 -6.52
N GLY A 363 6.15 6.30 -5.56
CA GLY A 363 7.54 6.71 -5.72
C GLY A 363 8.38 6.49 -4.47
N GLY A 364 9.62 6.95 -4.52
CA GLY A 364 10.56 6.91 -3.41
C GLY A 364 11.39 8.20 -3.32
N ASN A 365 12.08 8.36 -2.21
CA ASN A 365 13.01 9.45 -1.99
C ASN A 365 14.26 9.26 -2.87
N ILE A 366 14.70 10.29 -3.55
CA ILE A 366 15.84 10.24 -4.50
C ILE A 366 17.20 10.01 -3.84
N TYR A 367 17.34 10.38 -2.54
CA TYR A 367 18.58 10.24 -1.79
C TYR A 367 18.57 8.98 -0.89
N ASN A 368 17.38 8.54 -0.50
CA ASN A 368 17.19 7.33 0.29
C ASN A 368 16.00 6.52 -0.25
N ASN A 369 16.29 5.62 -1.17
CA ASN A 369 15.28 4.81 -1.86
C ASN A 369 14.55 3.80 -0.95
N ASN A 370 14.91 3.70 0.33
CA ASN A 370 14.15 2.95 1.33
C ASN A 370 12.92 3.71 1.83
N TYR A 371 12.89 5.05 1.70
CA TYR A 371 11.68 5.85 1.94
C TYR A 371 10.82 5.83 0.68
N THR A 372 9.65 5.24 0.80
CA THR A 372 8.74 5.00 -0.33
C THR A 372 7.33 5.47 -0.01
N TYR A 373 6.53 5.69 -1.04
CA TYR A 373 5.18 6.23 -0.90
C TYR A 373 4.23 5.45 -1.80
N PHE A 374 3.01 5.24 -1.33
CA PHE A 374 1.97 4.60 -2.13
C PHE A 374 0.63 5.32 -1.99
N THR A 375 -0.19 5.25 -3.04
CA THR A 375 -1.59 5.67 -3.01
C THR A 375 -2.40 4.57 -2.33
N PRO A 376 -3.05 4.85 -1.17
CA PRO A 376 -3.79 3.83 -0.43
C PRO A 376 -5.05 3.39 -1.17
N TYR A 377 -5.51 2.17 -0.89
CA TYR A 377 -6.68 1.59 -1.55
C TYR A 377 -7.96 2.41 -1.31
N SER A 378 -8.10 3.11 -0.17
CA SER A 378 -9.22 4.04 0.06
C SER A 378 -9.39 5.08 -1.04
N VAL A 379 -8.29 5.59 -1.60
CA VAL A 379 -8.30 6.55 -2.71
C VAL A 379 -8.77 5.88 -4.00
N LEU A 380 -8.27 4.69 -4.31
CA LEU A 380 -8.69 3.92 -5.49
C LEU A 380 -10.17 3.53 -5.40
N LEU A 381 -10.62 3.11 -4.21
CA LEU A 381 -12.00 2.75 -3.94
C LEU A 381 -12.94 3.96 -4.10
N SER A 382 -12.53 5.14 -3.61
CA SER A 382 -13.26 6.40 -3.80
C SER A 382 -13.34 6.81 -5.26
N ALA A 383 -12.36 6.45 -6.07
CA ALA A 383 -12.36 6.65 -7.53
C ALA A 383 -13.24 5.62 -8.28
N GLY A 384 -13.89 4.70 -7.57
CA GLY A 384 -14.76 3.67 -8.14
C GLY A 384 -14.06 2.39 -8.57
N PHE A 385 -12.79 2.19 -8.19
CA PHE A 385 -12.08 0.94 -8.48
C PHE A 385 -12.24 -0.08 -7.36
N THR A 386 -12.72 -1.27 -7.68
CA THR A 386 -12.83 -2.41 -6.76
C THR A 386 -11.81 -3.47 -7.13
N ALA A 387 -10.90 -3.80 -6.21
CA ALA A 387 -9.84 -4.78 -6.42
C ALA A 387 -10.39 -6.22 -6.53
N LEU A 388 -9.86 -6.98 -7.46
CA LEU A 388 -10.13 -8.41 -7.59
C LEU A 388 -9.36 -9.17 -6.51
N THR A 389 -10.08 -9.89 -5.64
CA THR A 389 -9.50 -10.68 -4.56
C THR A 389 -10.01 -12.11 -4.59
N ALA A 390 -9.22 -13.05 -4.13
CA ALA A 390 -9.70 -14.40 -3.91
C ALA A 390 -10.75 -14.39 -2.79
N HIS A 391 -11.91 -14.96 -3.06
CA HIS A 391 -12.97 -15.02 -2.07
C HIS A 391 -12.73 -16.12 -1.04
N ASN A 392 -12.90 -15.80 0.23
CA ASN A 392 -12.84 -16.78 1.31
C ASN A 392 -14.23 -17.36 1.58
N CYS A 393 -14.55 -18.46 0.92
CA CYS A 393 -15.81 -19.18 1.12
C CYS A 393 -15.56 -20.45 1.93
N ALA A 394 -16.25 -20.59 3.06
CA ALA A 394 -16.15 -21.76 3.91
C ALA A 394 -16.61 -23.04 3.18
N GLN A 395 -17.54 -22.89 2.25
CA GLN A 395 -18.04 -23.97 1.42
C GLN A 395 -18.29 -23.50 -0.01
N TRP A 396 -17.80 -24.28 -0.96
CA TRP A 396 -18.04 -24.07 -2.38
C TRP A 396 -18.97 -25.16 -2.91
N ASN A 397 -19.96 -24.76 -3.68
CA ASN A 397 -20.95 -25.65 -4.28
C ASN A 397 -20.77 -25.66 -5.81
N ASN A 398 -21.00 -26.81 -6.42
CA ASN A 398 -21.05 -26.88 -7.87
C ASN A 398 -22.28 -26.12 -8.38
N TYR A 399 -22.09 -25.00 -9.06
CA TYR A 399 -23.19 -24.19 -9.59
C TYR A 399 -23.64 -24.66 -10.98
N ASN A 400 -22.68 -24.85 -11.90
CA ASN A 400 -22.95 -25.36 -13.25
C ASN A 400 -21.68 -26.03 -13.86
N ALA A 401 -21.68 -26.22 -15.18
CA ALA A 401 -20.57 -26.88 -15.87
C ALA A 401 -19.27 -26.10 -15.79
N SER A 402 -19.30 -24.78 -15.74
CA SER A 402 -18.13 -23.91 -15.81
C SER A 402 -17.75 -23.28 -14.47
N TYR A 403 -18.72 -23.14 -13.56
CA TYR A 403 -18.56 -22.37 -12.32
C TYR A 403 -18.95 -23.15 -11.07
N HIS A 404 -18.28 -22.87 -9.97
CA HIS A 404 -18.73 -23.16 -8.62
C HIS A 404 -19.14 -21.86 -7.93
N SER A 405 -19.97 -21.93 -6.89
CA SER A 405 -20.41 -20.79 -6.11
C SER A 405 -20.15 -21.00 -4.63
N GLY A 406 -19.91 -19.94 -3.91
CA GLY A 406 -19.72 -19.96 -2.47
C GLY A 406 -20.14 -18.65 -1.83
N TYR A 407 -20.58 -18.69 -0.57
CA TYR A 407 -20.82 -17.48 0.20
C TYR A 407 -19.50 -17.00 0.80
N CYS A 408 -19.06 -15.80 0.37
CA CYS A 408 -17.82 -15.21 0.85
C CYS A 408 -18.02 -14.62 2.25
N THR A 409 -17.19 -15.04 3.20
CA THR A 409 -17.22 -14.51 4.57
C THR A 409 -16.62 -13.09 4.66
N ILE A 410 -15.90 -12.64 3.64
CA ILE A 410 -15.27 -11.32 3.56
C ILE A 410 -16.25 -10.31 2.98
N CYS A 411 -16.69 -10.49 1.72
CA CYS A 411 -17.60 -9.54 1.06
C CYS A 411 -19.09 -9.76 1.40
N LYS A 412 -19.45 -10.85 2.10
CA LYS A 412 -20.82 -11.20 2.49
C LYS A 412 -21.79 -11.47 1.32
N GLU A 413 -21.25 -11.84 0.17
CA GLU A 413 -22.02 -12.11 -1.05
C GLU A 413 -21.82 -13.54 -1.54
N THR A 414 -22.74 -14.02 -2.38
CA THR A 414 -22.52 -15.25 -3.15
C THR A 414 -21.67 -14.93 -4.35
N VAL A 415 -20.51 -15.54 -4.42
CA VAL A 415 -19.53 -15.35 -5.50
C VAL A 415 -19.43 -16.59 -6.35
N TYR A 416 -19.01 -16.41 -7.60
CA TYR A 416 -18.87 -17.45 -8.60
C TYR A 416 -17.42 -17.44 -9.10
N GLU A 417 -16.76 -18.59 -9.06
CA GLU A 417 -15.42 -18.77 -9.63
C GLU A 417 -15.42 -19.89 -10.67
N ALA A 418 -14.62 -19.75 -11.70
CA ALA A 418 -14.48 -20.77 -12.73
C ALA A 418 -13.84 -22.06 -12.15
N HIS A 419 -14.32 -23.21 -12.58
CA HIS A 419 -13.71 -24.48 -12.18
C HIS A 419 -12.27 -24.61 -12.65
N SER A 420 -11.90 -24.01 -13.79
CA SER A 420 -10.55 -23.99 -14.36
C SER A 420 -9.50 -23.47 -13.39
N GLU A 421 -9.82 -22.43 -12.63
CA GLU A 421 -8.91 -21.83 -11.65
C GLU A 421 -8.59 -22.74 -10.45
N SER A 422 -9.48 -23.67 -10.14
CA SER A 422 -9.36 -24.58 -9.00
C SER A 422 -9.25 -26.05 -9.42
N TRP A 423 -8.96 -26.32 -10.69
CA TRP A 423 -8.90 -27.69 -11.21
C TRP A 423 -7.57 -28.38 -10.88
N ASN A 424 -7.66 -29.53 -10.23
CA ASN A 424 -6.52 -30.40 -10.01
C ASN A 424 -6.44 -31.46 -11.11
N HIS A 425 -5.51 -31.32 -12.02
CA HIS A 425 -5.32 -32.22 -13.16
C HIS A 425 -4.94 -33.66 -12.76
N ILE A 426 -4.24 -33.82 -11.62
CA ILE A 426 -3.82 -35.14 -11.11
C ILE A 426 -5.02 -35.88 -10.54
N LEU A 427 -5.91 -35.19 -9.83
CA LEU A 427 -7.08 -35.78 -9.20
C LEU A 427 -8.31 -35.77 -10.12
N GLY A 428 -8.24 -35.11 -11.29
CA GLY A 428 -9.36 -34.97 -12.22
C GLY A 428 -10.59 -34.29 -11.63
N ARG A 429 -10.39 -33.35 -10.71
CA ARG A 429 -11.49 -32.67 -10.01
C ARG A 429 -11.16 -31.23 -9.61
N CYS A 430 -12.23 -30.43 -9.46
CA CYS A 430 -12.13 -29.12 -8.82
C CYS A 430 -11.81 -29.29 -7.33
N THR A 431 -10.78 -28.62 -6.83
CA THR A 431 -10.34 -28.70 -5.43
C THR A 431 -11.29 -27.97 -4.48
N ARG A 432 -12.11 -27.05 -4.98
CA ARG A 432 -13.03 -26.26 -4.16
C ARG A 432 -14.39 -26.95 -3.94
N CYS A 433 -15.06 -27.37 -5.01
CA CYS A 433 -16.39 -27.97 -4.90
C CYS A 433 -16.44 -29.48 -5.13
N GLY A 434 -15.31 -30.09 -5.46
CA GLY A 434 -15.20 -31.56 -5.65
C GLY A 434 -15.74 -32.08 -6.98
N ARG A 435 -16.27 -31.23 -7.89
CA ARG A 435 -16.74 -31.65 -9.20
C ARG A 435 -15.68 -32.45 -9.95
N THR A 436 -16.05 -33.60 -10.49
CA THR A 436 -15.22 -34.46 -11.35
C THR A 436 -15.67 -34.35 -12.81
N GLY A 437 -14.79 -34.68 -13.75
CA GLY A 437 -15.11 -34.69 -15.19
C GLY A 437 -13.96 -34.18 -16.06
N GLN A 438 -14.28 -33.76 -17.29
CA GLN A 438 -13.30 -33.07 -18.13
C GLN A 438 -13.04 -31.67 -17.60
N VAL A 439 -11.78 -31.20 -17.76
CA VAL A 439 -11.42 -29.78 -17.48
C VAL A 439 -12.40 -28.91 -18.24
N PRO A 440 -13.10 -27.98 -17.57
CA PRO A 440 -13.92 -27.02 -18.29
C PRO A 440 -13.00 -26.25 -19.25
N PHE A 441 -13.33 -26.24 -20.54
CA PHE A 441 -12.69 -25.31 -21.47
C PHE A 441 -13.14 -23.90 -21.06
N ASP A 442 -12.19 -23.02 -20.77
CA ASP A 442 -12.46 -21.59 -20.81
C ASP A 442 -12.85 -21.25 -22.25
N PRO A 443 -14.03 -20.62 -22.48
CA PRO A 443 -14.47 -20.18 -23.78
C PRO A 443 -13.61 -19.06 -24.37
#